data_b598c097eb85ef92f16470f4ea26b764
#
_entry.id   b598c097eb85ef92f16470f4ea26b764
#
_cell.length_a   1.000
_cell.length_b   1.000
_cell.length_c   1.000
_cell.angle_alpha   90.00
_cell.angle_beta   90.00
_cell.angle_gamma   90.00
#
_symmetry.space_group_name_H-M   'P 1'
#
loop_
_entity.id
_entity.type
_entity.pdbx_description
1 polymer ?
#
loop_
_entity_poly.entity_id
_entity_poly.type
_entity_poly.pdbx_seq_one_letter_code
_entity_poly.pdbx_strand_id
1 'polypeptide(L)'
;RARLGAALHRLALTPEAPAAGPAGASRRRGPGGLGLPGRTVDGILRPLLAALLSDPALTTSSRSADLALRDYARGGLCVPTGGSAALPELLAAALPPDTVRTGVHVTAADITSVRTKEHGELGCRSLLLATGAGAAAELLPGLRVPAFRPVTVLHHTAPAAPPTGRSLVLDGDRSGPVAYTSVMSEVDPSRAPEGRALITSTVLGTPPPDLDRSVRAHLAALYGVATDGWELLAAHHDPEAVPAMEAPHDPRRPVRVLAGLYVCGDHRDTSTVQGALHSGRRAAEAILTDLAVPGAHEGSLPRAA
;
A
#
# COMPACT_ATOMS: atom_id res chain seq x y z
N ARG A 1 1.11 6.05 -27.16
CA ARG A 1 2.01 5.18 -26.36
C ARG A 1 3.40 5.82 -26.21
N ALA A 2 4.07 6.26 -27.28
CA ALA A 2 5.44 6.82 -27.21
C ALA A 2 5.56 8.04 -26.28
N ARG A 3 4.62 8.99 -26.30
CA ARG A 3 4.65 10.19 -25.43
C ARG A 3 4.49 9.84 -23.95
N LEU A 4 3.65 8.88 -23.61
CA LEU A 4 3.49 8.40 -22.23
C LEU A 4 4.77 7.72 -21.75
N GLY A 5 5.35 6.83 -22.56
CA GLY A 5 6.63 6.18 -22.27
C GLY A 5 7.74 7.18 -22.04
N ALA A 6 7.88 8.22 -22.90
CA ALA A 6 8.86 9.28 -22.72
C ALA A 6 8.61 10.13 -21.47
N ALA A 7 7.35 10.36 -21.09
CA ALA A 7 7.02 11.09 -19.86
C ALA A 7 7.36 10.27 -18.61
N LEU A 8 7.01 8.98 -18.58
CA LEU A 8 7.38 8.08 -17.50
C LEU A 8 8.89 7.88 -17.39
N HIS A 9 9.59 7.76 -18.51
CA HIS A 9 11.05 7.66 -18.52
C HIS A 9 11.71 8.93 -17.92
N ARG A 10 11.22 10.11 -18.27
CA ARG A 10 11.72 11.37 -17.65
C ARG A 10 11.46 11.40 -16.15
N LEU A 11 10.28 10.93 -15.69
CA LEU A 11 9.97 10.83 -14.26
C LEU A 11 10.91 9.87 -13.54
N ALA A 12 11.21 8.72 -14.16
CA ALA A 12 12.14 7.74 -13.60
C ALA A 12 13.56 8.30 -13.38
N LEU A 13 14.02 9.17 -14.28
CA LEU A 13 15.34 9.80 -14.22
C LEU A 13 15.39 11.05 -13.32
N THR A 14 14.24 11.61 -12.92
CA THR A 14 14.23 12.81 -12.07
C THR A 14 14.70 12.47 -10.66
N PRO A 15 15.74 13.12 -10.12
CA PRO A 15 16.17 12.92 -8.75
C PRO A 15 15.05 13.22 -7.75
N GLU A 16 15.05 12.52 -6.63
CA GLU A 16 14.14 12.83 -5.54
C GLU A 16 14.46 14.22 -4.99
N ALA A 17 13.47 15.13 -5.01
CA ALA A 17 13.67 16.44 -4.42
C ALA A 17 13.91 16.28 -2.92
N PRO A 18 14.94 16.94 -2.34
CA PRO A 18 15.20 16.86 -0.91
C PRO A 18 13.95 17.27 -0.12
N ALA A 19 13.71 16.58 0.98
CA ALA A 19 12.50 16.71 1.82
C ALA A 19 12.46 18.02 2.64
N ALA A 20 13.21 19.06 2.26
CA ALA A 20 13.34 20.32 2.99
C ALA A 20 12.61 21.45 2.26
N GLY A 21 11.43 21.78 2.78
CA GLY A 21 10.72 23.03 2.55
C GLY A 21 9.48 23.04 3.43
N PRO A 22 9.15 24.18 4.09
CA PRO A 22 7.94 24.27 4.87
C PRO A 22 6.73 23.91 4.01
N ALA A 23 5.70 23.32 4.62
CA ALA A 23 4.43 22.95 4.00
C ALA A 23 3.71 24.19 3.45
N GLY A 24 4.18 24.71 2.34
CA GLY A 24 3.70 25.95 1.76
C GLY A 24 3.89 25.97 0.26
N ALA A 25 2.80 26.00 -0.45
CA ALA A 25 2.59 26.10 -1.86
C ALA A 25 2.48 24.76 -2.61
N SER A 26 1.27 24.23 -2.66
CA SER A 26 0.81 23.36 -3.73
C SER A 26 0.94 24.13 -5.06
N ARG A 27 2.09 24.06 -5.72
CA ARG A 27 2.11 24.35 -7.15
C ARG A 27 1.28 23.22 -7.77
N ARG A 28 0.07 23.55 -8.20
CA ARG A 28 -0.81 22.72 -9.00
C ARG A 28 -0.09 22.31 -10.31
N ARG A 29 0.80 21.34 -10.24
CA ARG A 29 1.16 20.53 -11.38
C ARG A 29 0.23 19.31 -11.35
N GLY A 30 -1.03 19.54 -11.70
CA GLY A 30 -1.90 18.45 -12.04
C GLY A 30 -1.32 17.66 -13.22
N PRO A 31 -1.92 16.50 -13.59
CA PRO A 31 -1.49 15.65 -14.71
C PRO A 31 -1.23 16.39 -16.03
N GLY A 32 -1.76 17.59 -16.20
CA GLY A 32 -1.50 18.48 -17.33
C GLY A 32 -0.07 19.00 -17.45
N GLY A 33 0.75 18.92 -16.39
CA GLY A 33 2.17 19.33 -16.42
C GLY A 33 3.10 18.38 -17.18
N LEU A 34 2.62 17.17 -17.57
CA LEU A 34 3.39 16.19 -18.34
C LEU A 34 3.33 16.39 -19.86
N GLY A 35 2.57 17.37 -20.35
CA GLY A 35 2.41 17.61 -21.79
C GLY A 35 1.72 16.48 -22.57
N LEU A 36 0.88 15.69 -21.87
CA LEU A 36 0.15 14.57 -22.45
C LEU A 36 -1.19 15.03 -23.02
N PRO A 37 -1.68 14.41 -24.10
CA PRO A 37 -3.03 14.66 -24.61
C PRO A 37 -4.09 14.33 -23.55
N GLY A 38 -5.20 15.10 -23.47
CA GLY A 38 -6.28 14.91 -22.52
C GLY A 38 -6.81 13.47 -22.48
N ARG A 39 -7.04 12.85 -23.64
CA ARG A 39 -7.48 11.45 -23.74
C ARG A 39 -6.49 10.45 -23.07
N THR A 40 -5.19 10.72 -23.13
CA THR A 40 -4.18 9.88 -22.44
C THR A 40 -4.20 10.13 -20.94
N VAL A 41 -4.43 11.35 -20.52
CA VAL A 41 -4.56 11.70 -19.10
C VAL A 41 -5.81 11.03 -18.53
N ASP A 42 -6.95 11.17 -19.16
CA ASP A 42 -8.24 10.68 -18.64
C ASP A 42 -8.38 9.16 -18.76
N GLY A 43 -7.97 8.57 -19.89
CA GLY A 43 -8.15 7.13 -20.15
C GLY A 43 -7.04 6.23 -19.60
N ILE A 44 -5.88 6.78 -19.21
CA ILE A 44 -4.76 5.95 -18.72
C ILE A 44 -4.18 6.50 -17.42
N LEU A 45 -3.76 7.77 -17.38
CA LEU A 45 -3.01 8.29 -16.25
C LEU A 45 -3.87 8.43 -14.99
N ARG A 46 -5.11 8.92 -15.12
CA ARG A 46 -6.04 9.01 -13.98
C ARG A 46 -6.43 7.64 -13.42
N PRO A 47 -6.84 6.64 -14.23
CA PRO A 47 -7.09 5.28 -13.73
C PRO A 47 -5.86 4.66 -13.07
N LEU A 48 -4.68 4.83 -13.67
CA LEU A 48 -3.43 4.34 -13.08
C LEU A 48 -3.14 4.99 -11.72
N LEU A 49 -3.25 6.32 -11.63
CA LEU A 49 -3.07 7.03 -10.34
C LEU A 49 -4.12 6.61 -9.31
N ALA A 50 -5.38 6.46 -9.72
CA ALA A 50 -6.43 5.98 -8.82
C ALA A 50 -6.09 4.59 -8.26
N ALA A 51 -5.56 3.69 -9.10
CA ALA A 51 -5.10 2.38 -8.69
C ALA A 51 -3.89 2.44 -7.74
N LEU A 52 -2.84 3.20 -8.10
CA LEU A 52 -1.61 3.30 -7.32
C LEU A 52 -1.82 3.95 -5.94
N LEU A 53 -2.77 4.87 -5.83
CA LEU A 53 -3.05 5.64 -4.62
C LEU A 53 -4.29 5.16 -3.86
N SER A 54 -5.00 4.18 -4.40
CA SER A 54 -6.33 3.75 -3.92
C SER A 54 -7.31 4.94 -3.77
N ASP A 55 -7.20 5.92 -4.68
CA ASP A 55 -7.88 7.22 -4.61
C ASP A 55 -8.64 7.53 -5.90
N PRO A 56 -9.90 7.11 -6.02
CA PRO A 56 -10.69 7.34 -7.23
C PRO A 56 -10.97 8.82 -7.51
N ALA A 57 -10.97 9.67 -6.47
CA ALA A 57 -11.20 11.10 -6.58
C ALA A 57 -9.92 11.91 -6.87
N LEU A 58 -8.73 11.29 -6.70
CA LEU A 58 -7.42 11.93 -6.87
C LEU A 58 -7.25 13.19 -6.00
N THR A 59 -7.68 13.12 -4.74
CA THR A 59 -7.50 14.17 -3.72
C THR A 59 -6.16 14.07 -2.99
N THR A 60 -5.43 12.98 -3.24
CA THR A 60 -4.07 12.75 -2.73
C THR A 60 -3.12 13.88 -3.13
N SER A 61 -2.23 14.25 -2.23
CA SER A 61 -1.20 15.26 -2.45
C SER A 61 -0.41 14.97 -3.73
N SER A 62 -0.19 15.99 -4.55
CA SER A 62 0.56 15.86 -5.82
C SER A 62 1.97 15.31 -5.61
N ARG A 63 2.60 15.60 -4.47
CA ARG A 63 3.91 15.05 -4.11
C ARG A 63 3.86 13.53 -3.94
N SER A 64 2.85 13.00 -3.26
CA SER A 64 2.67 11.55 -3.10
C SER A 64 2.33 10.88 -4.44
N ALA A 65 1.53 11.55 -5.28
CA ALA A 65 1.23 11.09 -6.62
C ALA A 65 2.48 11.05 -7.52
N ASP A 66 3.33 12.07 -7.46
CA ASP A 66 4.60 12.13 -8.21
C ASP A 66 5.57 11.02 -7.76
N LEU A 67 5.62 10.70 -6.45
CA LEU A 67 6.41 9.60 -5.92
C LEU A 67 5.89 8.26 -6.45
N ALA A 68 4.59 8.00 -6.35
CA ALA A 68 3.98 6.76 -6.84
C ALA A 68 4.21 6.54 -8.34
N LEU A 69 4.06 7.60 -9.16
CA LEU A 69 4.35 7.52 -10.61
C LEU A 69 5.83 7.27 -10.90
N ARG A 70 6.72 7.86 -10.12
CA ARG A 70 8.16 7.65 -10.27
C ARG A 70 8.55 6.22 -9.95
N ASP A 71 8.05 5.68 -8.86
CA ASP A 71 8.32 4.30 -8.44
C ASP A 71 7.77 3.32 -9.46
N TYR A 72 6.55 3.55 -9.93
CA TYR A 72 5.97 2.79 -11.04
C TYR A 72 6.83 2.87 -12.31
N ALA A 73 7.33 4.05 -12.67
CA ALA A 73 8.13 4.24 -13.87
C ALA A 73 9.52 3.57 -13.77
N ARG A 74 10.05 3.40 -12.56
CA ARG A 74 11.36 2.76 -12.31
C ARG A 74 11.27 1.24 -12.23
N GLY A 75 10.29 0.72 -11.51
CA GLY A 75 10.21 -0.69 -11.14
C GLY A 75 8.96 -1.43 -11.65
N GLY A 76 7.97 -0.70 -12.19
CA GLY A 76 6.67 -1.30 -12.55
C GLY A 76 5.89 -1.76 -11.31
N LEU A 77 5.05 -2.77 -11.51
CA LEU A 77 4.31 -3.44 -10.44
C LEU A 77 4.86 -4.85 -10.28
N CYS A 78 5.03 -5.27 -9.04
CA CYS A 78 5.45 -6.63 -8.71
C CYS A 78 4.63 -7.17 -7.55
N VAL A 79 4.57 -8.48 -7.46
CA VAL A 79 3.99 -9.21 -6.33
C VAL A 79 5.01 -10.21 -5.81
N PRO A 80 5.09 -10.45 -4.49
CA PRO A 80 5.94 -11.51 -3.96
C PRO A 80 5.47 -12.86 -4.46
N THR A 81 6.40 -13.72 -4.88
CA THR A 81 6.10 -15.13 -5.15
C THR A 81 5.57 -15.78 -3.87
N GLY A 82 4.52 -16.58 -3.99
CA GLY A 82 3.88 -17.22 -2.84
C GLY A 82 2.89 -16.33 -2.08
N GLY A 83 2.73 -15.05 -2.44
CA GLY A 83 1.72 -14.18 -1.85
C GLY A 83 2.26 -13.07 -0.96
N SER A 84 1.34 -12.26 -0.43
CA SER A 84 1.69 -11.07 0.37
C SER A 84 2.35 -11.42 1.71
N ALA A 85 2.09 -12.61 2.26
CA ALA A 85 2.71 -13.11 3.49
C ALA A 85 4.23 -13.37 3.35
N ALA A 86 4.72 -13.61 2.13
CA ALA A 86 6.13 -13.91 1.88
C ALA A 86 7.09 -12.79 2.38
N LEU A 87 6.67 -11.53 2.28
CA LEU A 87 7.52 -10.42 2.74
C LEU A 87 7.66 -10.38 4.28
N PRO A 88 6.59 -10.36 5.08
CA PRO A 88 6.73 -10.42 6.54
C PRO A 88 7.38 -11.72 7.03
N GLU A 89 7.14 -12.86 6.39
CA GLU A 89 7.79 -14.13 6.70
C GLU A 89 9.30 -14.07 6.47
N LEU A 90 9.73 -13.48 5.35
CA LEU A 90 11.16 -13.27 5.05
C LEU A 90 11.83 -12.37 6.09
N LEU A 91 11.14 -11.29 6.50
CA LEU A 91 11.66 -10.39 7.54
C LEU A 91 11.72 -11.09 8.91
N ALA A 92 10.69 -11.87 9.26
CA ALA A 92 10.66 -12.62 10.51
C ALA A 92 11.76 -13.70 10.57
N ALA A 93 12.01 -14.39 9.44
CA ALA A 93 13.06 -15.41 9.36
C ALA A 93 14.48 -14.86 9.56
N ALA A 94 14.70 -13.57 9.38
CA ALA A 94 15.98 -12.92 9.64
C ALA A 94 16.20 -12.57 11.13
N LEU A 95 15.18 -12.74 11.98
CA LEU A 95 15.26 -12.43 13.41
C LEU A 95 15.72 -13.67 14.22
N PRO A 96 16.34 -13.44 15.39
CA PRO A 96 16.66 -14.54 16.30
C PRO A 96 15.41 -15.34 16.69
N PRO A 97 15.55 -16.64 16.99
CA PRO A 97 14.45 -17.44 17.50
C PRO A 97 13.71 -16.75 18.67
N ASP A 98 12.42 -16.98 18.79
CA ASP A 98 11.55 -16.46 19.86
C ASP A 98 11.41 -14.93 19.91
N THR A 99 11.92 -14.20 18.91
CA THR A 99 11.72 -12.74 18.78
C THR A 99 10.28 -12.41 18.44
N VAL A 100 9.63 -13.19 17.56
CA VAL A 100 8.23 -13.00 17.16
C VAL A 100 7.35 -13.91 18.01
N ARG A 101 6.38 -13.31 18.70
CA ARG A 101 5.38 -14.03 19.49
C ARG A 101 3.99 -13.75 18.93
N THR A 102 3.43 -14.73 18.26
CA THR A 102 2.06 -14.68 17.72
C THR A 102 1.04 -15.15 18.74
N GLY A 103 -0.26 -14.87 18.50
CA GLY A 103 -1.33 -15.27 19.42
C GLY A 103 -1.36 -14.48 20.73
N VAL A 104 -0.65 -13.34 20.81
CA VAL A 104 -0.61 -12.47 21.99
C VAL A 104 -1.44 -11.21 21.70
N HIS A 105 -2.49 -10.98 22.50
CA HIS A 105 -3.36 -9.84 22.36
C HIS A 105 -2.97 -8.72 23.35
N VAL A 106 -2.48 -7.60 22.83
CA VAL A 106 -2.14 -6.42 23.64
C VAL A 106 -3.42 -5.61 23.90
N THR A 107 -3.72 -5.37 25.18
CA THR A 107 -4.93 -4.64 25.63
C THR A 107 -4.64 -3.23 26.12
N ALA A 108 -3.41 -2.96 26.51
CA ALA A 108 -2.97 -1.62 26.92
C ALA A 108 -1.47 -1.47 26.68
N ALA A 109 -1.04 -0.26 26.45
CA ALA A 109 0.34 0.10 26.21
C ALA A 109 0.75 1.29 27.09
N ASP A 110 1.92 1.20 27.71
CA ASP A 110 2.56 2.27 28.46
C ASP A 110 4.02 2.42 27.96
N ILE A 111 4.72 3.44 28.38
CA ILE A 111 6.10 3.72 27.96
C ILE A 111 7.06 2.56 28.30
N THR A 112 6.81 1.91 29.43
CA THR A 112 7.70 0.89 30.03
C THR A 112 7.09 -0.50 30.06
N SER A 113 5.83 -0.67 29.65
CA SER A 113 5.16 -1.97 29.69
C SER A 113 4.03 -2.09 28.69
N VAL A 114 3.66 -3.31 28.36
CA VAL A 114 2.41 -3.65 27.66
C VAL A 114 1.64 -4.66 28.49
N ARG A 115 0.31 -4.52 28.48
CA ARG A 115 -0.57 -5.52 29.09
C ARG A 115 -1.14 -6.42 28.01
N THR A 116 -1.05 -7.72 28.25
CA THR A 116 -1.54 -8.74 27.34
C THR A 116 -2.63 -9.58 28.01
N LYS A 117 -3.53 -10.16 27.22
CA LYS A 117 -4.54 -11.10 27.75
C LYS A 117 -3.92 -12.39 28.25
N GLU A 118 -2.91 -12.89 27.54
CA GLU A 118 -2.33 -14.22 27.71
C GLU A 118 -1.26 -14.26 28.79
N HIS A 119 -0.49 -13.16 28.93
CA HIS A 119 0.74 -13.15 29.75
C HIS A 119 0.76 -12.05 30.82
N GLY A 120 -0.36 -11.30 30.98
CA GLY A 120 -0.39 -10.18 31.91
C GLY A 120 0.48 -9.01 31.43
N GLU A 121 1.17 -8.39 32.37
CA GLU A 121 2.03 -7.24 32.08
C GLU A 121 3.46 -7.66 31.74
N LEU A 122 3.97 -7.14 30.63
CA LEU A 122 5.33 -7.36 30.13
C LEU A 122 6.09 -6.04 30.13
N GLY A 123 7.18 -5.94 30.89
CA GLY A 123 8.04 -4.77 30.92
C GLY A 123 8.91 -4.63 29.68
N CYS A 124 9.22 -3.38 29.29
CA CYS A 124 10.12 -3.07 28.17
C CYS A 124 10.96 -1.82 28.47
N ARG A 125 12.10 -1.71 27.77
CA ARG A 125 12.95 -0.50 27.84
C ARG A 125 12.46 0.62 26.94
N SER A 126 11.77 0.27 25.87
CA SER A 126 11.09 1.17 24.94
C SER A 126 9.98 0.42 24.23
N LEU A 127 8.94 1.11 23.85
CA LEU A 127 7.78 0.57 23.16
C LEU A 127 7.66 1.17 21.76
N LEU A 128 7.52 0.31 20.75
CA LEU A 128 7.18 0.69 19.38
C LEU A 128 5.83 0.11 19.01
N LEU A 129 4.85 0.99 18.76
CA LEU A 129 3.57 0.61 18.17
C LEU A 129 3.74 0.55 16.63
N ALA A 130 3.69 -0.65 16.07
CA ALA A 130 3.83 -0.90 14.63
C ALA A 130 2.53 -1.43 14.00
N THR A 131 1.39 -1.12 14.61
CA THR A 131 0.06 -1.50 14.17
C THR A 131 -0.50 -0.48 13.17
N GLY A 132 -1.64 -0.79 12.53
CA GLY A 132 -2.43 0.20 11.79
C GLY A 132 -2.81 1.40 12.66
N ALA A 133 -3.14 2.54 12.04
CA ALA A 133 -3.37 3.80 12.76
C ALA A 133 -4.54 3.75 13.75
N GLY A 134 -5.63 3.02 13.41
CA GLY A 134 -6.78 2.82 14.30
C GLY A 134 -6.35 2.11 15.59
N ALA A 135 -5.76 0.92 15.47
CA ALA A 135 -5.30 0.13 16.62
C ALA A 135 -4.20 0.86 17.43
N ALA A 136 -3.32 1.63 16.77
CA ALA A 136 -2.34 2.45 17.47
C ALA A 136 -3.01 3.52 18.33
N ALA A 137 -4.10 4.14 17.84
CA ALA A 137 -4.84 5.16 18.59
C ALA A 137 -5.67 4.58 19.76
N GLU A 138 -6.14 3.35 19.64
CA GLU A 138 -6.78 2.62 20.76
C GLU A 138 -5.79 2.38 21.90
N LEU A 139 -4.55 1.99 21.56
CA LEU A 139 -3.48 1.73 22.54
C LEU A 139 -2.84 3.03 23.07
N LEU A 140 -2.89 4.10 22.30
CA LEU A 140 -2.31 5.40 22.66
C LEU A 140 -3.33 6.51 22.41
N PRO A 141 -4.22 6.79 23.38
CA PRO A 141 -5.20 7.86 23.28
C PRO A 141 -4.54 9.22 22.99
N GLY A 142 -5.12 9.96 22.04
CA GLY A 142 -4.58 11.24 21.59
C GLY A 142 -3.71 11.15 20.34
N LEU A 143 -3.40 9.95 19.86
CA LEU A 143 -2.76 9.78 18.56
C LEU A 143 -3.73 10.20 17.45
N ARG A 144 -3.29 11.09 16.56
CA ARG A 144 -4.13 11.53 15.44
C ARG A 144 -4.23 10.43 14.38
N VAL A 145 -5.46 9.93 14.19
CA VAL A 145 -5.80 8.97 13.15
C VAL A 145 -6.08 9.73 11.84
N PRO A 146 -5.49 9.34 10.70
CA PRO A 146 -5.86 9.90 9.40
C PRO A 146 -7.24 9.41 8.96
N ALA A 147 -7.86 10.08 8.00
CA ALA A 147 -8.96 9.49 7.25
C ALA A 147 -8.44 8.29 6.44
N PHE A 148 -9.33 7.35 6.12
CA PHE A 148 -8.98 6.16 5.35
C PHE A 148 -9.75 6.09 4.03
N ARG A 149 -9.20 5.35 3.09
CA ARG A 149 -9.82 5.00 1.83
C ARG A 149 -10.20 3.52 1.87
N PRO A 150 -11.49 3.20 1.74
CA PRO A 150 -11.95 1.81 1.71
C PRO A 150 -11.50 1.12 0.43
N VAL A 151 -11.15 -0.15 0.55
CA VAL A 151 -10.82 -1.02 -0.58
C VAL A 151 -11.52 -2.35 -0.43
N THR A 152 -12.05 -2.86 -1.54
CA THR A 152 -12.61 -4.22 -1.59
C THR A 152 -11.84 -5.01 -2.65
N VAL A 153 -11.33 -6.17 -2.27
CA VAL A 153 -10.62 -7.08 -3.18
C VAL A 153 -11.44 -8.35 -3.32
N LEU A 154 -11.69 -8.74 -4.57
CA LEU A 154 -12.38 -10.00 -4.90
C LEU A 154 -11.42 -10.93 -5.63
N HIS A 155 -11.51 -12.20 -5.28
CA HIS A 155 -10.81 -13.28 -5.95
C HIS A 155 -11.81 -14.20 -6.62
N HIS A 156 -11.73 -14.32 -7.95
CA HIS A 156 -12.53 -15.25 -8.72
C HIS A 156 -11.65 -16.35 -9.30
N THR A 157 -12.19 -17.55 -9.40
CA THR A 157 -11.59 -18.61 -10.19
C THR A 157 -12.38 -18.84 -11.48
N ALA A 158 -11.67 -19.12 -12.54
CA ALA A 158 -12.22 -19.37 -13.88
C ALA A 158 -11.62 -20.63 -14.48
N PRO A 159 -12.35 -21.35 -15.37
CA PRO A 159 -11.84 -22.54 -16.05
C PRO A 159 -10.74 -22.23 -17.06
N ALA A 160 -10.65 -20.99 -17.54
CA ALA A 160 -9.60 -20.52 -18.43
C ALA A 160 -9.22 -19.08 -18.11
N ALA A 161 -7.95 -18.74 -18.31
CA ALA A 161 -7.45 -17.38 -18.14
C ALA A 161 -7.99 -16.44 -19.24
N PRO A 162 -8.49 -15.24 -18.89
CA PRO A 162 -8.74 -14.20 -19.87
C PRO A 162 -7.49 -13.84 -20.67
N PRO A 163 -7.60 -13.43 -21.95
CA PRO A 163 -6.47 -13.27 -22.87
C PRO A 163 -5.68 -11.96 -22.64
N THR A 164 -5.42 -11.59 -21.41
CA THR A 164 -4.65 -10.39 -21.05
C THR A 164 -3.25 -10.68 -20.52
N GLY A 165 -2.94 -11.97 -20.29
CA GLY A 165 -1.67 -12.39 -19.71
C GLY A 165 -1.40 -11.71 -18.37
N ARG A 166 -0.14 -11.29 -18.17
CA ARG A 166 0.32 -10.64 -16.92
C ARG A 166 -0.05 -9.16 -16.79
N SER A 167 -0.98 -8.66 -17.60
CA SER A 167 -1.30 -7.23 -17.61
C SER A 167 -2.18 -6.83 -16.43
N LEU A 168 -1.93 -5.64 -15.90
CA LEU A 168 -2.91 -4.94 -15.08
C LEU A 168 -3.93 -4.27 -16.03
N VAL A 169 -5.18 -4.63 -15.91
CA VAL A 169 -6.31 -4.04 -16.66
C VAL A 169 -6.94 -2.95 -15.81
N LEU A 170 -7.05 -1.76 -16.37
CA LEU A 170 -7.63 -0.57 -15.72
C LEU A 170 -8.95 -0.22 -16.40
N ASP A 171 -9.96 0.19 -15.64
CA ASP A 171 -11.18 0.77 -16.18
C ASP A 171 -10.95 2.25 -16.56
N GLY A 172 -10.58 2.49 -17.81
CA GLY A 172 -10.35 3.83 -18.35
C GLY A 172 -11.63 4.65 -18.51
N ASP A 173 -12.75 3.99 -18.73
CA ASP A 173 -14.07 4.61 -19.01
C ASP A 173 -14.90 4.81 -17.73
N ARG A 174 -14.46 4.24 -16.62
CA ARG A 174 -15.19 4.24 -15.33
C ARG A 174 -16.60 3.70 -15.47
N SER A 175 -16.71 2.61 -16.21
CA SER A 175 -17.99 2.02 -16.64
C SER A 175 -18.61 1.09 -15.60
N GLY A 176 -17.86 0.77 -14.52
CA GLY A 176 -18.33 -0.13 -13.47
C GLY A 176 -17.54 -0.03 -12.16
N PRO A 177 -17.79 -0.95 -11.22
CA PRO A 177 -17.21 -0.87 -9.88
C PRO A 177 -15.72 -1.25 -9.82
N VAL A 178 -15.21 -2.03 -10.78
CA VAL A 178 -13.82 -2.50 -10.77
C VAL A 178 -12.90 -1.39 -11.24
N ALA A 179 -12.02 -0.92 -10.38
CA ALA A 179 -11.01 0.07 -10.73
C ALA A 179 -9.85 -0.54 -11.52
N TYR A 180 -9.44 -1.74 -11.11
CA TYR A 180 -8.42 -2.52 -11.79
C TYR A 180 -8.55 -4.02 -11.49
N THR A 181 -8.01 -4.84 -12.39
CA THR A 181 -8.02 -6.29 -12.27
C THR A 181 -6.81 -6.90 -12.94
N SER A 182 -6.43 -8.10 -12.53
CA SER A 182 -5.33 -8.87 -13.12
C SER A 182 -5.58 -10.37 -13.00
N VAL A 183 -5.10 -11.13 -13.99
CA VAL A 183 -5.07 -12.60 -13.94
C VAL A 183 -3.84 -13.00 -13.13
N MET A 184 -4.03 -13.18 -11.83
CA MET A 184 -2.93 -13.41 -10.88
C MET A 184 -2.20 -14.72 -11.10
N SER A 185 -2.87 -15.76 -11.61
CA SER A 185 -2.24 -17.01 -12.01
C SER A 185 -1.31 -16.88 -13.22
N GLU A 186 -1.50 -15.86 -14.07
CA GLU A 186 -0.57 -15.53 -15.14
C GLU A 186 0.67 -14.78 -14.62
N VAL A 187 0.52 -14.01 -13.53
CA VAL A 187 1.62 -13.29 -12.88
C VAL A 187 2.48 -14.27 -12.08
N ASP A 188 1.82 -15.09 -11.26
CA ASP A 188 2.43 -16.10 -10.40
C ASP A 188 1.62 -17.41 -10.49
N PRO A 189 2.08 -18.39 -11.31
CA PRO A 189 1.36 -19.65 -11.51
C PRO A 189 1.14 -20.47 -10.24
N SER A 190 1.93 -20.25 -9.19
CA SER A 190 1.76 -20.95 -7.92
C SER A 190 0.47 -20.59 -7.18
N ARG A 191 -0.26 -19.56 -7.63
CA ARG A 191 -1.48 -19.05 -6.97
C ARG A 191 -2.78 -19.71 -7.41
N ALA A 192 -2.72 -20.61 -8.39
CA ALA A 192 -3.89 -21.38 -8.83
C ALA A 192 -3.50 -22.82 -9.11
N PRO A 193 -4.42 -23.78 -8.89
CA PRO A 193 -4.19 -25.15 -9.32
C PRO A 193 -4.15 -25.25 -10.86
N GLU A 194 -3.51 -26.28 -11.36
CA GLU A 194 -3.45 -26.54 -12.80
C GLU A 194 -4.85 -26.59 -13.43
N GLY A 195 -5.01 -25.98 -14.60
CA GLY A 195 -6.31 -25.92 -15.30
C GLY A 195 -7.29 -24.90 -14.73
N ARG A 196 -6.89 -24.06 -13.78
CA ARG A 196 -7.73 -22.99 -13.24
C ARG A 196 -6.98 -21.65 -13.31
N ALA A 197 -7.73 -20.57 -13.53
CA ALA A 197 -7.21 -19.21 -13.45
C ALA A 197 -7.68 -18.53 -12.18
N LEU A 198 -6.80 -17.71 -11.59
CA LEU A 198 -7.12 -16.82 -10.47
C LEU A 198 -7.15 -15.39 -10.98
N ILE A 199 -8.31 -14.75 -10.86
CA ILE A 199 -8.52 -13.35 -11.22
C ILE A 199 -8.71 -12.55 -9.94
N THR A 200 -7.91 -11.51 -9.75
CA THR A 200 -8.04 -10.59 -8.62
C THR A 200 -8.52 -9.24 -9.12
N SER A 201 -9.58 -8.72 -8.51
CA SER A 201 -10.23 -7.47 -8.89
C SER A 201 -10.36 -6.55 -7.69
N THR A 202 -10.18 -5.26 -7.90
CA THR A 202 -10.23 -4.26 -6.83
C THR A 202 -11.31 -3.23 -7.11
N VAL A 203 -12.14 -2.99 -6.09
CA VAL A 203 -13.14 -1.93 -6.02
C VAL A 203 -12.66 -0.90 -5.03
N LEU A 204 -12.58 0.36 -5.45
CA LEU A 204 -12.18 1.49 -4.61
C LEU A 204 -13.40 2.23 -4.07
N GLY A 205 -13.34 2.63 -2.81
CA GLY A 205 -14.45 3.27 -2.12
C GLY A 205 -15.51 2.28 -1.63
N THR A 206 -16.75 2.74 -1.49
CA THR A 206 -17.86 1.92 -1.01
C THR A 206 -18.27 0.88 -2.06
N PRO A 207 -18.28 -0.41 -1.75
CA PRO A 207 -18.69 -1.43 -2.70
C PRO A 207 -20.20 -1.38 -2.97
N PRO A 208 -20.66 -1.78 -4.17
CA PRO A 208 -22.09 -1.89 -4.47
C PRO A 208 -22.77 -2.98 -3.64
N PRO A 209 -24.08 -2.90 -3.39
CA PRO A 209 -24.80 -3.86 -2.55
C PRO A 209 -24.82 -5.28 -3.15
N ASP A 210 -24.86 -5.42 -4.46
CA ASP A 210 -24.80 -6.69 -5.19
C ASP A 210 -23.38 -6.94 -5.77
N LEU A 211 -22.39 -6.86 -4.92
CA LEU A 211 -20.96 -6.77 -5.23
C LEU A 211 -20.49 -7.80 -6.27
N ASP A 212 -20.70 -9.10 -6.02
CA ASP A 212 -20.21 -10.15 -6.93
C ASP A 212 -20.86 -10.06 -8.33
N ARG A 213 -22.16 -9.86 -8.40
CA ARG A 213 -22.89 -9.73 -9.67
C ARG A 213 -22.38 -8.52 -10.47
N SER A 214 -22.28 -7.36 -9.83
CA SER A 214 -21.84 -6.12 -10.46
C SER A 214 -20.39 -6.22 -10.92
N VAL A 215 -19.53 -6.82 -10.12
CA VAL A 215 -18.12 -7.04 -10.46
C VAL A 215 -17.99 -8.00 -11.63
N ARG A 216 -18.67 -9.17 -11.62
CA ARG A 216 -18.60 -10.14 -12.73
C ARG A 216 -19.14 -9.56 -14.04
N ALA A 217 -20.24 -8.81 -14.00
CA ALA A 217 -20.75 -8.12 -15.18
C ALA A 217 -19.74 -7.13 -15.76
N HIS A 218 -19.06 -6.37 -14.90
CA HIS A 218 -18.02 -5.44 -15.31
C HIS A 218 -16.75 -6.15 -15.84
N LEU A 219 -16.34 -7.24 -15.20
CA LEU A 219 -15.21 -8.06 -15.65
C LEU A 219 -15.48 -8.69 -17.03
N ALA A 220 -16.71 -9.09 -17.31
CA ALA A 220 -17.09 -9.57 -18.64
C ALA A 220 -16.84 -8.51 -19.74
N ALA A 221 -17.17 -7.25 -19.45
CA ALA A 221 -16.90 -6.14 -20.36
C ALA A 221 -15.40 -5.82 -20.48
N LEU A 222 -14.68 -5.76 -19.36
CA LEU A 222 -13.24 -5.45 -19.35
C LEU A 222 -12.38 -6.50 -20.06
N TYR A 223 -12.69 -7.78 -19.87
CA TYR A 223 -11.95 -8.89 -20.48
C TYR A 223 -12.51 -9.32 -21.83
N GLY A 224 -13.72 -8.93 -22.19
CA GLY A 224 -14.38 -9.38 -23.41
C GLY A 224 -14.73 -10.87 -23.42
N VAL A 225 -15.00 -11.46 -22.23
CA VAL A 225 -15.31 -12.89 -22.05
C VAL A 225 -16.55 -13.07 -21.18
N ALA A 226 -17.26 -14.20 -21.34
CA ALA A 226 -18.36 -14.57 -20.45
C ALA A 226 -17.81 -14.94 -19.05
N THR A 227 -18.50 -14.49 -18.01
CA THR A 227 -18.11 -14.74 -16.60
C THR A 227 -19.10 -15.65 -15.86
N ASP A 228 -20.04 -16.28 -16.56
CA ASP A 228 -21.08 -17.14 -15.96
C ASP A 228 -20.48 -18.37 -15.25
N GLY A 229 -19.39 -18.90 -15.80
CA GLY A 229 -18.66 -20.03 -15.22
C GLY A 229 -17.60 -19.63 -14.16
N TRP A 230 -17.55 -18.37 -13.75
CA TRP A 230 -16.63 -17.91 -12.72
C TRP A 230 -17.22 -18.11 -11.33
N GLU A 231 -16.38 -18.49 -10.39
CA GLU A 231 -16.78 -18.71 -9.00
C GLU A 231 -16.06 -17.69 -8.10
N LEU A 232 -16.79 -17.03 -7.21
CA LEU A 232 -16.21 -16.15 -6.20
C LEU A 232 -15.55 -17.01 -5.11
N LEU A 233 -14.26 -16.90 -4.94
CA LEU A 233 -13.51 -17.58 -3.89
C LEU A 233 -13.54 -16.79 -2.58
N ALA A 234 -13.34 -15.48 -2.66
CA ALA A 234 -13.34 -14.60 -1.50
C ALA A 234 -13.59 -13.15 -1.92
N ALA A 235 -14.19 -12.39 -1.01
CA ALA A 235 -14.27 -10.94 -1.07
C ALA A 235 -13.84 -10.36 0.29
N HIS A 236 -12.86 -9.47 0.26
CA HIS A 236 -12.31 -8.82 1.44
C HIS A 236 -12.58 -7.33 1.35
N HIS A 237 -13.36 -6.79 2.28
CA HIS A 237 -13.60 -5.36 2.41
C HIS A 237 -12.89 -4.83 3.64
N ASP A 238 -12.05 -3.83 3.45
CA ASP A 238 -11.42 -3.10 4.54
C ASP A 238 -11.79 -1.60 4.42
N PRO A 239 -12.57 -1.07 5.37
CA PRO A 239 -12.92 0.35 5.39
C PRO A 239 -11.74 1.26 5.74
N GLU A 240 -10.70 0.72 6.38
CA GLU A 240 -9.48 1.42 6.80
C GLU A 240 -8.24 0.96 6.03
N ALA A 241 -8.41 0.52 4.78
CA ALA A 241 -7.36 -0.11 3.99
C ALA A 241 -6.14 0.79 3.75
N VAL A 242 -6.37 2.06 3.43
CA VAL A 242 -5.29 2.97 3.02
C VAL A 242 -5.43 4.32 3.70
N PRO A 243 -4.46 4.75 4.52
CA PRO A 243 -4.46 6.09 5.09
C PRO A 243 -4.45 7.18 4.01
N ALA A 244 -5.35 8.15 4.10
CA ALA A 244 -5.44 9.23 3.13
C ALA A 244 -4.25 10.19 3.23
N MET A 245 -3.67 10.53 2.09
CA MET A 245 -2.54 11.45 1.96
C MET A 245 -2.98 12.79 1.35
N GLU A 246 -4.03 13.39 1.91
CA GLU A 246 -4.52 14.68 1.41
C GLU A 246 -3.54 15.81 1.70
N ALA A 247 -3.55 16.83 0.83
CA ALA A 247 -2.68 17.98 1.02
C ALA A 247 -3.19 18.91 2.15
N PRO A 248 -2.28 19.42 3.02
CA PRO A 248 -0.84 19.20 3.03
C PRO A 248 -0.48 17.85 3.66
N HIS A 249 0.32 17.03 2.95
CA HIS A 249 0.79 15.75 3.46
C HIS A 249 2.29 15.80 3.73
N ASP A 250 2.68 15.46 4.96
CA ASP A 250 4.07 15.24 5.32
C ASP A 250 4.37 13.72 5.31
N PRO A 251 5.16 13.22 4.35
CA PRO A 251 5.53 11.81 4.29
C PRO A 251 6.56 11.41 5.36
N ARG A 252 7.08 12.37 6.14
CA ARG A 252 8.05 12.11 7.22
C ARG A 252 7.51 12.51 8.59
N ARG A 253 6.28 12.11 8.90
CA ARG A 253 5.69 12.36 10.22
C ARG A 253 6.58 11.82 11.33
N PRO A 254 6.68 12.49 12.48
CA PRO A 254 7.49 12.03 13.61
C PRO A 254 7.11 10.61 14.03
N VAL A 255 8.11 9.76 14.20
CA VAL A 255 7.95 8.38 14.70
C VAL A 255 8.13 8.32 16.22
N ARG A 256 8.88 9.27 16.80
CA ARG A 256 9.06 9.42 18.25
C ARG A 256 7.90 10.26 18.79
N VAL A 257 7.08 9.67 19.65
CA VAL A 257 6.00 10.36 20.36
C VAL A 257 6.58 11.06 21.58
N LEU A 258 7.35 10.32 22.36
CA LEU A 258 8.19 10.81 23.46
C LEU A 258 9.33 9.82 23.70
N ALA A 259 10.26 10.12 24.63
CA ALA A 259 11.35 9.21 24.97
C ALA A 259 10.81 7.88 25.47
N GLY A 260 11.23 6.79 24.84
CA GLY A 260 10.79 5.43 25.15
C GLY A 260 9.49 4.99 24.45
N LEU A 261 8.76 5.89 23.76
CA LEU A 261 7.51 5.57 23.06
C LEU A 261 7.54 6.02 21.59
N TYR A 262 7.33 5.08 20.70
CA TYR A 262 7.45 5.27 19.26
C TYR A 262 6.25 4.68 18.52
N VAL A 263 5.96 5.22 17.34
CA VAL A 263 4.90 4.73 16.44
C VAL A 263 5.44 4.68 15.02
N CYS A 264 5.26 3.57 14.33
CA CYS A 264 5.56 3.45 12.91
C CYS A 264 4.37 2.82 12.15
N GLY A 265 4.45 2.83 10.84
CA GLY A 265 3.42 2.35 9.93
C GLY A 265 3.38 3.25 8.69
N ASP A 266 2.59 2.85 7.71
CA ASP A 266 2.35 3.62 6.49
C ASP A 266 1.69 4.98 6.77
N HIS A 267 0.91 5.09 7.83
CA HIS A 267 0.32 6.35 8.31
C HIS A 267 1.34 7.36 8.87
N ARG A 268 2.61 6.98 9.02
CA ARG A 268 3.74 7.85 9.43
C ARG A 268 4.66 8.21 8.28
N ASP A 269 4.37 7.72 7.09
CA ASP A 269 5.13 7.95 5.87
C ASP A 269 4.17 8.06 4.66
N THR A 270 4.51 7.51 3.51
CA THR A 270 3.57 7.28 2.43
C THR A 270 2.72 6.04 2.72
N SER A 271 1.45 6.03 2.30
CA SER A 271 0.51 4.92 2.51
C SER A 271 0.80 3.76 1.56
N THR A 272 1.97 3.16 1.72
CA THR A 272 2.53 2.08 0.91
C THR A 272 3.33 1.13 1.80
N VAL A 273 3.61 -0.07 1.29
CA VAL A 273 4.54 -1.02 1.95
C VAL A 273 5.92 -0.39 2.18
N GLN A 274 6.43 0.37 1.20
CA GLN A 274 7.70 1.10 1.33
C GLN A 274 7.64 2.14 2.44
N GLY A 275 6.53 2.89 2.55
CA GLY A 275 6.32 3.86 3.62
C GLY A 275 6.30 3.20 4.99
N ALA A 276 5.63 2.06 5.13
CA ALA A 276 5.64 1.28 6.36
C ALA A 276 7.07 0.86 6.74
N LEU A 277 7.86 0.31 5.80
CA LEU A 277 9.25 -0.08 6.02
C LEU A 277 10.15 1.12 6.37
N HIS A 278 10.01 2.24 5.66
CA HIS A 278 10.78 3.46 5.93
C HIS A 278 10.47 4.04 7.31
N SER A 279 9.20 4.07 7.71
CA SER A 279 8.82 4.56 9.04
C SER A 279 9.33 3.63 10.14
N GLY A 280 9.27 2.31 9.92
CA GLY A 280 9.83 1.32 10.83
C GLY A 280 11.34 1.49 11.03
N ARG A 281 12.09 1.69 9.93
CA ARG A 281 13.52 1.99 9.99
C ARG A 281 13.82 3.26 10.79
N ARG A 282 13.11 4.36 10.52
CA ARG A 282 13.27 5.62 11.26
C ARG A 282 12.99 5.44 12.76
N ALA A 283 11.96 4.63 13.10
CA ALA A 283 11.65 4.33 14.49
C ALA A 283 12.75 3.53 15.17
N ALA A 284 13.31 2.52 14.51
CA ALA A 284 14.44 1.75 15.01
C ALA A 284 15.67 2.63 15.23
N GLU A 285 16.03 3.50 14.27
CA GLU A 285 17.13 4.46 14.41
C GLU A 285 16.92 5.40 15.60
N ALA A 286 15.70 5.90 15.82
CA ALA A 286 15.37 6.75 16.96
C ALA A 286 15.48 6.00 18.30
N ILE A 287 15.02 4.75 18.37
CA ILE A 287 15.14 3.89 19.56
C ILE A 287 16.61 3.64 19.89
N LEU A 288 17.42 3.25 18.91
CA LEU A 288 18.84 2.97 19.11
C LEU A 288 19.59 4.22 19.58
N THR A 289 19.26 5.38 19.04
CA THR A 289 19.82 6.67 19.48
C THR A 289 19.46 6.97 20.94
N ASP A 290 18.18 6.84 21.31
CA ASP A 290 17.70 7.12 22.66
C ASP A 290 18.25 6.11 23.70
N LEU A 291 18.51 4.87 23.29
CA LEU A 291 19.14 3.85 24.14
C LEU A 291 20.67 3.95 24.20
N ALA A 292 21.26 4.93 23.49
CA ALA A 292 22.71 5.15 23.40
C ALA A 292 23.49 3.88 22.97
N VAL A 293 22.94 3.12 22.02
CA VAL A 293 23.60 1.91 21.50
C VAL A 293 24.75 2.32 20.57
N PRO A 294 26.02 1.96 20.89
CA PRO A 294 27.16 2.27 20.03
C PRO A 294 27.00 1.65 18.63
N GLY A 295 27.38 2.38 17.57
CA GLY A 295 27.33 1.89 16.18
C GLY A 295 25.98 2.06 15.46
N ALA A 296 24.97 2.64 16.09
CA ALA A 296 23.65 2.87 15.47
C ALA A 296 23.70 3.79 14.23
N HIS A 297 24.78 4.53 14.03
CA HIS A 297 24.96 5.45 12.91
C HIS A 297 25.76 4.88 11.72
N GLU A 298 26.40 3.72 11.85
CA GLU A 298 27.28 3.16 10.80
C GLU A 298 26.63 2.11 9.90
N GLY A 299 25.41 1.69 10.19
CA GLY A 299 24.70 0.68 9.41
C GLY A 299 23.95 1.28 8.22
N SER A 300 24.61 1.85 7.21
CA SER A 300 23.98 2.01 5.91
C SER A 300 23.77 0.61 5.31
N LEU A 301 22.52 0.11 5.34
CA LEU A 301 22.17 -1.08 4.58
C LEU A 301 22.59 -0.87 3.11
N PRO A 302 23.13 -1.91 2.43
CA PRO A 302 23.51 -1.80 1.05
C PRO A 302 22.30 -1.33 0.23
N ARG A 303 22.49 -0.29 -0.57
CA ARG A 303 21.50 0.13 -1.56
C ARG A 303 21.27 -1.07 -2.47
N ALA A 304 20.04 -1.57 -2.52
CA ALA A 304 19.66 -2.51 -3.56
C ALA A 304 19.94 -1.87 -4.93
N ALA A 305 20.71 -2.59 -5.73
CA ALA A 305 21.10 -2.21 -7.09
C ALA A 305 19.89 -2.25 -8.02
#